data_7d79c8f1eae678dae4452df72b1cc6b0
#
_entry.id   7d79c8f1eae678dae4452df72b1cc6b0
#
_cell.length_a   1.000
_cell.length_b   1.000
_cell.length_c   1.000
_cell.angle_alpha   90.00
_cell.angle_beta   90.00
_cell.angle_gamma   90.00
#
_symmetry.space_group_name_H-M   'P 1'
#
loop_
_entity.id
_entity.type
_entity.pdbx_description
1 polymer ?
#
loop_
_entity_poly.entity_id
_entity_poly.type
_entity_poly.pdbx_seq_one_letter_code
_entity_poly.pdbx_strand_id
1 'polypeptide(L)'
;GRIISLAHPVAMGGCFLATLYAGYTGLQWRMLRELGVELKEARAAASAAQKAVQEHAGAGASDEEALAPPPPSLVQAASDADAVVASLTEKRSVIQAGNFRDRHYQLGTILLAVGIPMALEGPVNTYMRAGKLFPGPHVYAGVGVASLWAIAAALVPEMQKGKEWARTAHIGVNAVTFGLFAYYQIPTGLEIAAKVIEKTKFP
;
A
#
# COMPACT_ATOMS: atom_id res chain seq x y z
N GLY A 1 -28.79 18.25 17.11
CA GLY A 1 -27.76 19.31 17.27
C GLY A 1 -26.69 19.25 16.21
N ARG A 2 -25.95 20.35 16.02
CA ARG A 2 -24.89 20.50 15.00
C ARG A 2 -23.81 19.43 15.13
N ILE A 3 -23.39 19.10 16.34
CA ILE A 3 -22.33 18.09 16.60
C ILE A 3 -22.67 16.74 15.98
N ILE A 4 -23.88 16.21 16.27
CA ILE A 4 -24.33 14.91 15.72
C ILE A 4 -24.39 14.97 14.19
N SER A 5 -24.85 16.09 13.63
CA SER A 5 -24.96 16.26 12.18
C SER A 5 -23.61 16.33 11.47
N LEU A 6 -22.54 16.76 12.16
CA LEU A 6 -21.19 16.85 11.63
C LEU A 6 -20.35 15.58 11.90
N ALA A 7 -20.83 14.65 12.73
CA ALA A 7 -20.08 13.44 13.06
C ALA A 7 -19.76 12.63 11.80
N HIS A 8 -20.73 12.41 10.92
CA HIS A 8 -20.54 11.70 9.66
C HIS A 8 -19.49 12.37 8.73
N PRO A 9 -19.61 13.66 8.32
CA PRO A 9 -18.64 14.26 7.43
C PRO A 9 -17.22 14.33 8.04
N VAL A 10 -17.10 14.55 9.35
CA VAL A 10 -15.80 14.55 10.04
C VAL A 10 -15.18 13.15 10.04
N ALA A 11 -15.94 12.12 10.42
CA ALA A 11 -15.46 10.74 10.42
C ALA A 11 -15.08 10.28 9.00
N MET A 12 -15.91 10.60 7.99
CA MET A 12 -15.60 10.23 6.60
C MET A 12 -14.40 11.00 6.04
N GLY A 13 -14.20 12.26 6.43
CA GLY A 13 -12.96 13.00 6.13
C GLY A 13 -11.73 12.31 6.73
N GLY A 14 -11.80 11.84 7.97
CA GLY A 14 -10.77 11.02 8.61
C GLY A 14 -10.52 9.71 7.86
N CYS A 15 -11.59 9.01 7.43
CA CYS A 15 -11.48 7.80 6.62
C CYS A 15 -10.82 8.07 5.26
N PHE A 16 -11.07 9.22 4.63
CA PHE A 16 -10.38 9.60 3.40
C PHE A 16 -8.87 9.77 3.60
N LEU A 17 -8.45 10.47 4.64
CA LEU A 17 -7.04 10.63 4.99
C LEU A 17 -6.39 9.28 5.33
N ALA A 18 -7.11 8.41 6.05
CA ALA A 18 -6.65 7.06 6.34
C ALA A 18 -6.51 6.22 5.06
N THR A 19 -7.42 6.38 4.07
CA THR A 19 -7.33 5.72 2.76
C THR A 19 -6.10 6.17 1.97
N LEU A 20 -5.79 7.46 1.96
CA LEU A 20 -4.57 8.01 1.37
C LEU A 20 -3.31 7.39 1.99
N TYR A 21 -3.26 7.38 3.31
CA TYR A 21 -2.10 6.85 4.03
C TYR A 21 -2.00 5.32 3.90
N ALA A 22 -3.13 4.60 3.84
CA ALA A 22 -3.17 3.17 3.53
C ALA A 22 -2.61 2.88 2.12
N GLY A 23 -2.98 3.69 1.13
CA GLY A 23 -2.42 3.62 -0.22
C GLY A 23 -0.90 3.79 -0.22
N TYR A 24 -0.40 4.83 0.43
CA TYR A 24 1.03 5.08 0.58
C TYR A 24 1.76 3.90 1.24
N THR A 25 1.27 3.42 2.39
CA THR A 25 1.91 2.29 3.10
C THR A 25 1.85 1.00 2.31
N GLY A 26 0.78 0.78 1.55
CA GLY A 26 0.65 -0.36 0.64
C GLY A 26 1.67 -0.33 -0.51
N LEU A 27 1.90 0.85 -1.10
CA LEU A 27 2.93 1.04 -2.14
C LEU A 27 4.34 0.82 -1.59
N GLN A 28 4.65 1.33 -0.39
CA GLN A 28 5.95 1.10 0.26
C GLN A 28 6.16 -0.39 0.56
N TRP A 29 5.13 -1.07 1.04
CA TRP A 29 5.22 -2.51 1.27
C TRP A 29 5.38 -3.31 -0.05
N ARG A 30 4.73 -2.89 -1.12
CA ARG A 30 4.95 -3.47 -2.46
C ARG A 30 6.40 -3.31 -2.89
N MET A 31 6.96 -2.10 -2.79
CA MET A 31 8.36 -1.80 -3.11
C MET A 31 9.33 -2.67 -2.30
N LEU A 32 9.08 -2.89 -1.02
CA LEU A 32 9.89 -3.76 -0.17
C LEU A 32 9.93 -5.21 -0.67
N ARG A 33 8.81 -5.71 -1.23
CA ARG A 33 8.76 -7.06 -1.82
C ARG A 33 9.52 -7.14 -3.14
N GLU A 34 9.35 -6.13 -4.00
CA GLU A 34 10.05 -6.03 -5.29
C GLU A 34 11.57 -5.96 -5.07
N LEU A 35 12.03 -5.11 -4.17
CA LEU A 35 13.45 -5.07 -3.75
C LEU A 35 13.95 -6.41 -3.18
N GLY A 36 13.09 -7.18 -2.55
CA GLY A 36 13.45 -8.52 -2.05
C GLY A 36 13.73 -9.51 -3.18
N VAL A 37 13.02 -9.42 -4.30
CA VAL A 37 13.27 -10.22 -5.50
C VAL A 37 14.55 -9.77 -6.18
N GLU A 38 14.70 -8.47 -6.44
CA GLU A 38 15.91 -7.88 -7.04
C GLU A 38 17.18 -8.22 -6.24
N LEU A 39 17.10 -8.13 -4.92
CA LEU A 39 18.24 -8.47 -4.05
C LEU A 39 18.61 -9.96 -4.11
N LYS A 40 17.61 -10.85 -4.26
CA LYS A 40 17.87 -12.29 -4.43
C LYS A 40 18.62 -12.55 -5.74
N GLU A 41 18.19 -11.92 -6.83
CA GLU A 41 18.83 -12.02 -8.14
C GLU A 41 20.24 -11.43 -8.13
N ALA A 42 20.41 -10.24 -7.55
CA ALA A 42 21.72 -9.60 -7.40
C ALA A 42 22.71 -10.45 -6.58
N ARG A 43 22.25 -11.07 -5.49
CA ARG A 43 23.09 -11.99 -4.69
C ARG A 43 23.49 -13.24 -5.47
N ALA A 44 22.60 -13.80 -6.29
CA ALA A 44 22.92 -14.93 -7.14
C ALA A 44 23.99 -14.53 -8.18
N ALA A 45 23.87 -13.35 -8.80
CA ALA A 45 24.85 -12.81 -9.75
C ALA A 45 26.22 -12.56 -9.09
N ALA A 46 26.24 -11.94 -7.91
CA ALA A 46 27.46 -11.70 -7.14
C ALA A 46 28.16 -13.01 -6.76
N SER A 47 27.40 -14.01 -6.28
CA SER A 47 27.94 -15.33 -5.97
C SER A 47 28.53 -16.03 -7.20
N ALA A 48 27.90 -15.93 -8.37
CA ALA A 48 28.42 -16.48 -9.62
C ALA A 48 29.71 -15.77 -10.05
N ALA A 49 29.78 -14.44 -9.96
CA ALA A 49 30.98 -13.67 -10.29
C ALA A 49 32.14 -13.99 -9.33
N GLN A 50 31.89 -14.09 -8.04
CA GLN A 50 32.92 -14.48 -7.04
C GLN A 50 33.43 -15.90 -7.30
N LYS A 51 32.52 -16.83 -7.64
CA LYS A 51 32.89 -18.21 -7.96
C LYS A 51 33.81 -18.26 -9.22
N ALA A 52 33.52 -17.48 -10.26
CA ALA A 52 34.36 -17.39 -11.45
C ALA A 52 35.77 -16.87 -11.11
N VAL A 53 35.89 -15.90 -10.21
CA VAL A 53 37.20 -15.43 -9.71
C VAL A 53 37.95 -16.53 -8.98
N GLN A 54 37.26 -17.29 -8.10
CA GLN A 54 37.86 -18.40 -7.34
C GLN A 54 38.29 -19.57 -8.22
N GLU A 55 37.46 -19.96 -9.20
CA GLU A 55 37.77 -21.03 -10.16
C GLU A 55 38.99 -20.69 -10.98
N HIS A 56 39.13 -19.41 -11.42
CA HIS A 56 40.30 -18.97 -12.16
C HIS A 56 41.55 -18.98 -11.28
N ALA A 57 41.45 -18.60 -10.02
CA ALA A 57 42.56 -18.67 -9.05
C ALA A 57 42.93 -20.11 -8.66
N GLY A 58 41.96 -21.05 -8.67
CA GLY A 58 42.15 -22.46 -8.30
C GLY A 58 42.59 -23.36 -9.46
N ALA A 59 42.37 -22.97 -10.70
CA ALA A 59 42.77 -23.74 -11.90
C ALA A 59 44.27 -23.88 -12.11
N GLY A 60 45.08 -23.07 -11.42
CA GLY A 60 46.55 -23.13 -11.44
C GLY A 60 47.20 -24.07 -10.41
N ALA A 61 46.41 -24.88 -9.71
CA ALA A 61 46.92 -25.71 -8.58
C ALA A 61 47.55 -27.06 -8.99
N SER A 62 47.73 -27.37 -10.27
CA SER A 62 48.47 -28.53 -10.76
C SER A 62 49.66 -28.06 -11.61
N ASP A 63 50.86 -28.29 -11.03
CA ASP A 63 52.18 -28.09 -11.62
C ASP A 63 52.73 -26.64 -11.67
N GLU A 64 53.84 -26.45 -11.02
CA GLU A 64 54.90 -25.41 -11.01
C GLU A 64 54.77 -24.11 -11.85
N GLU A 65 53.67 -23.86 -12.56
CA GLU A 65 53.42 -22.61 -13.28
C GLU A 65 52.71 -21.64 -12.36
N ALA A 66 53.39 -20.56 -11.99
CA ALA A 66 52.94 -19.51 -11.07
C ALA A 66 51.48 -19.14 -11.35
N LEU A 67 50.60 -19.25 -10.31
CA LEU A 67 49.20 -18.81 -10.33
C LEU A 67 49.12 -17.43 -11.01
N ALA A 68 48.64 -17.39 -12.22
CA ALA A 68 48.30 -16.12 -12.85
C ALA A 68 47.16 -15.49 -12.07
N PRO A 69 47.30 -14.23 -11.64
CA PRO A 69 46.19 -13.57 -10.93
C PRO A 69 44.95 -13.53 -11.83
N PRO A 70 43.74 -13.63 -11.22
CA PRO A 70 42.52 -13.58 -12.01
C PRO A 70 42.45 -12.29 -12.85
N PRO A 71 41.93 -12.37 -14.10
CA PRO A 71 41.83 -11.20 -14.96
C PRO A 71 41.18 -10.01 -14.27
N PRO A 72 41.73 -8.80 -14.38
CA PRO A 72 41.18 -7.61 -13.76
C PRO A 72 39.68 -7.38 -14.07
N SER A 73 39.23 -7.81 -15.25
CA SER A 73 37.83 -7.75 -15.66
C SER A 73 36.90 -8.64 -14.81
N LEU A 74 37.35 -9.82 -14.40
CA LEU A 74 36.58 -10.71 -13.52
C LEU A 74 36.50 -10.15 -12.10
N VAL A 75 37.60 -9.61 -11.57
CA VAL A 75 37.68 -8.98 -10.27
C VAL A 75 36.74 -7.75 -10.23
N GLN A 76 36.79 -6.94 -11.30
CA GLN A 76 35.93 -5.77 -11.42
C GLN A 76 34.43 -6.17 -11.47
N ALA A 77 34.07 -7.19 -12.27
CA ALA A 77 32.71 -7.69 -12.37
C ALA A 77 32.17 -8.18 -11.00
N ALA A 78 33.00 -8.86 -10.21
CA ALA A 78 32.64 -9.30 -8.87
C ALA A 78 32.43 -8.10 -7.91
N SER A 79 33.33 -7.11 -7.98
CA SER A 79 33.22 -5.88 -7.19
C SER A 79 31.96 -5.07 -7.54
N ASP A 80 31.63 -4.94 -8.83
CA ASP A 80 30.44 -4.23 -9.29
C ASP A 80 29.15 -4.95 -8.81
N ALA A 81 29.13 -6.29 -8.88
CA ALA A 81 28.02 -7.09 -8.40
C ALA A 81 27.81 -6.94 -6.87
N ASP A 82 28.89 -6.92 -6.10
CA ASP A 82 28.84 -6.69 -4.64
C ASP A 82 28.33 -5.26 -4.32
N ALA A 83 28.75 -4.27 -5.09
CA ALA A 83 28.26 -2.89 -4.95
C ALA A 83 26.74 -2.78 -5.20
N VAL A 84 26.22 -3.52 -6.18
CA VAL A 84 24.76 -3.61 -6.43
C VAL A 84 24.04 -4.24 -5.23
N VAL A 85 24.55 -5.36 -4.70
CA VAL A 85 23.99 -6.01 -3.51
C VAL A 85 23.98 -5.07 -2.31
N ALA A 86 25.06 -4.34 -2.08
CA ALA A 86 25.17 -3.37 -0.98
C ALA A 86 24.10 -2.26 -1.12
N SER A 87 23.98 -1.66 -2.31
CA SER A 87 23.01 -0.58 -2.57
C SER A 87 21.55 -1.03 -2.39
N LEU A 88 21.20 -2.22 -2.89
CA LEU A 88 19.84 -2.78 -2.74
C LEU A 88 19.55 -3.14 -1.27
N THR A 89 20.55 -3.62 -0.55
CA THR A 89 20.43 -3.93 0.90
C THR A 89 20.16 -2.67 1.69
N GLU A 90 20.87 -1.58 1.41
CA GLU A 90 20.66 -0.29 2.06
C GLU A 90 19.25 0.26 1.78
N LYS A 91 18.85 0.33 0.51
CA LYS A 91 17.49 0.76 0.12
C LYS A 91 16.41 -0.05 0.83
N ARG A 92 16.58 -1.38 0.86
CA ARG A 92 15.65 -2.27 1.55
C ARG A 92 15.58 -2.01 3.04
N SER A 93 16.70 -1.76 3.70
CA SER A 93 16.77 -1.50 5.15
C SER A 93 16.02 -0.23 5.53
N VAL A 94 16.16 0.84 4.74
CA VAL A 94 15.46 2.12 4.94
C VAL A 94 13.94 1.92 4.87
N ILE A 95 13.44 1.20 3.85
CA ILE A 95 12.00 0.96 3.71
C ILE A 95 11.50 0.02 4.81
N GLN A 96 12.28 -1.00 5.17
CA GLN A 96 11.90 -1.96 6.21
C GLN A 96 11.75 -1.30 7.58
N ALA A 97 12.57 -0.29 7.90
CA ALA A 97 12.47 0.48 9.14
C ALA A 97 11.12 1.21 9.29
N GLY A 98 10.43 1.50 8.17
CA GLY A 98 9.12 2.14 8.16
C GLY A 98 7.96 1.28 8.65
N ASN A 99 8.14 -0.04 8.80
CA ASN A 99 7.11 -1.01 9.22
C ASN A 99 5.78 -0.88 8.44
N PHE A 100 5.88 -0.65 7.15
CA PHE A 100 4.73 -0.28 6.29
C PHE A 100 3.68 -1.39 6.17
N ARG A 101 4.07 -2.67 6.29
CA ARG A 101 3.14 -3.79 6.29
C ARG A 101 2.13 -3.68 7.43
N ASP A 102 2.60 -3.50 8.65
CA ASP A 102 1.74 -3.49 9.84
C ASP A 102 0.90 -2.22 9.88
N ARG A 103 1.48 -1.09 9.48
CA ARG A 103 0.72 0.17 9.34
C ARG A 103 -0.40 0.05 8.30
N HIS A 104 -0.13 -0.57 7.15
CA HIS A 104 -1.16 -0.82 6.14
C HIS A 104 -2.28 -1.71 6.68
N TYR A 105 -1.94 -2.77 7.38
CA TYR A 105 -2.90 -3.67 7.99
C TYR A 105 -3.76 -2.98 9.05
N GLN A 106 -3.16 -2.20 9.95
CA GLN A 106 -3.86 -1.42 10.96
C GLN A 106 -4.82 -0.41 10.34
N LEU A 107 -4.38 0.33 9.32
CA LEU A 107 -5.23 1.28 8.61
C LEU A 107 -6.41 0.60 7.92
N GLY A 108 -6.18 -0.53 7.24
CA GLY A 108 -7.25 -1.33 6.64
C GLY A 108 -8.27 -1.80 7.67
N THR A 109 -7.82 -2.23 8.83
CA THR A 109 -8.70 -2.62 9.94
C THR A 109 -9.54 -1.44 10.47
N ILE A 110 -8.92 -0.27 10.63
CA ILE A 110 -9.63 0.96 11.05
C ILE A 110 -10.67 1.35 9.99
N LEU A 111 -10.32 1.33 8.70
CA LEU A 111 -11.25 1.66 7.62
C LEU A 111 -12.46 0.73 7.59
N LEU A 112 -12.29 -0.56 7.87
CA LEU A 112 -13.40 -1.50 7.98
C LEU A 112 -14.22 -1.27 9.24
N ALA A 113 -13.56 -1.14 10.40
CA ALA A 113 -14.23 -1.03 11.69
C ALA A 113 -14.96 0.30 11.91
N VAL A 114 -14.48 1.38 11.31
CA VAL A 114 -15.06 2.73 11.44
C VAL A 114 -15.77 3.14 10.15
N GLY A 115 -15.14 2.93 9.00
CA GLY A 115 -15.65 3.43 7.74
C GLY A 115 -16.97 2.77 7.31
N ILE A 116 -17.10 1.45 7.46
CA ILE A 116 -18.36 0.76 7.11
C ILE A 116 -19.54 1.19 8.02
N PRO A 117 -19.41 1.18 9.36
CA PRO A 117 -20.48 1.71 10.22
C PRO A 117 -20.82 3.17 9.94
N MET A 118 -19.84 4.02 9.66
CA MET A 118 -20.09 5.42 9.30
C MET A 118 -20.78 5.58 7.95
N ALA A 119 -20.47 4.71 6.98
CA ALA A 119 -21.17 4.71 5.69
C ALA A 119 -22.66 4.33 5.85
N LEU A 120 -23.00 3.46 6.81
CA LEU A 120 -24.38 3.10 7.15
C LEU A 120 -25.07 4.17 7.99
N GLU A 121 -24.33 4.83 8.89
CA GLU A 121 -24.85 5.90 9.75
C GLU A 121 -25.43 7.06 8.94
N GLY A 122 -24.78 7.49 7.86
CA GLY A 122 -25.22 8.61 7.03
C GLY A 122 -26.67 8.49 6.52
N PRO A 123 -27.03 7.42 5.81
CA PRO A 123 -28.42 7.16 5.40
C PRO A 123 -29.39 7.04 6.58
N VAL A 124 -29.02 6.35 7.65
CA VAL A 124 -29.84 6.18 8.86
C VAL A 124 -30.14 7.53 9.50
N ASN A 125 -29.11 8.35 9.73
CA ASN A 125 -29.26 9.69 10.30
C ASN A 125 -30.14 10.58 9.41
N THR A 126 -29.97 10.51 8.10
CA THR A 126 -30.80 11.24 7.13
C THR A 126 -32.27 10.82 7.23
N TYR A 127 -32.54 9.52 7.27
CA TYR A 127 -33.90 9.00 7.39
C TYR A 127 -34.57 9.41 8.73
N MET A 128 -33.86 9.28 9.83
CA MET A 128 -34.37 9.67 11.16
C MET A 128 -34.70 11.17 11.25
N ARG A 129 -33.99 12.02 10.53
CA ARG A 129 -34.19 13.47 10.57
C ARG A 129 -35.21 13.98 9.56
N ALA A 130 -35.30 13.38 8.38
CA ALA A 130 -36.11 13.86 7.28
C ALA A 130 -37.31 12.97 6.96
N GLY A 131 -37.44 11.80 7.61
CA GLY A 131 -38.46 10.80 7.30
C GLY A 131 -38.36 10.15 5.92
N LYS A 132 -37.30 10.47 5.19
CA LYS A 132 -37.04 9.93 3.82
C LYS A 132 -35.55 9.95 3.49
N LEU A 133 -35.16 9.09 2.58
CA LEU A 133 -33.83 9.14 1.97
C LEU A 133 -33.86 10.06 0.74
N PHE A 134 -32.71 10.70 0.48
CA PHE A 134 -32.51 11.48 -0.72
C PHE A 134 -31.52 10.70 -1.62
N PRO A 135 -32.04 9.81 -2.49
CA PRO A 135 -31.17 9.06 -3.38
C PRO A 135 -30.45 10.03 -4.33
N GLY A 136 -29.12 9.94 -4.36
CA GLY A 136 -28.29 10.80 -5.16
C GLY A 136 -26.86 10.23 -5.28
N PRO A 137 -25.99 10.87 -6.08
CA PRO A 137 -24.65 10.37 -6.33
C PRO A 137 -23.84 10.08 -5.05
N HIS A 138 -24.02 10.89 -4.01
CA HIS A 138 -23.35 10.71 -2.71
C HIS A 138 -23.73 9.37 -2.06
N VAL A 139 -25.01 9.02 -2.01
CA VAL A 139 -25.47 7.76 -1.41
C VAL A 139 -24.95 6.55 -2.17
N TYR A 140 -25.08 6.58 -3.50
CA TYR A 140 -24.62 5.47 -4.35
C TYR A 140 -23.09 5.30 -4.30
N ALA A 141 -22.35 6.41 -4.35
CA ALA A 141 -20.90 6.36 -4.20
C ALA A 141 -20.47 5.88 -2.80
N GLY A 142 -21.20 6.27 -1.74
CA GLY A 142 -20.95 5.80 -0.37
C GLY A 142 -21.14 4.29 -0.23
N VAL A 143 -22.22 3.75 -0.78
CA VAL A 143 -22.45 2.28 -0.86
C VAL A 143 -21.32 1.62 -1.66
N GLY A 144 -20.91 2.22 -2.79
CA GLY A 144 -19.80 1.74 -3.60
C GLY A 144 -18.50 1.67 -2.81
N VAL A 145 -18.12 2.74 -2.11
CA VAL A 145 -16.91 2.80 -1.25
C VAL A 145 -16.93 1.70 -0.18
N ALA A 146 -18.04 1.57 0.57
CA ALA A 146 -18.17 0.55 1.62
C ALA A 146 -18.06 -0.88 1.05
N SER A 147 -18.73 -1.14 -0.08
CA SER A 147 -18.67 -2.45 -0.76
C SER A 147 -17.26 -2.77 -1.25
N LEU A 148 -16.58 -1.80 -1.86
CA LEU A 148 -15.21 -1.99 -2.35
C LEU A 148 -14.21 -2.19 -1.22
N TRP A 149 -14.36 -1.54 -0.07
CA TRP A 149 -13.54 -1.84 1.12
C TRP A 149 -13.73 -3.29 1.59
N ALA A 150 -14.98 -3.78 1.63
CA ALA A 150 -15.26 -5.16 1.98
C ALA A 150 -14.64 -6.16 0.97
N ILE A 151 -14.74 -5.87 -0.34
CA ILE A 151 -14.11 -6.67 -1.39
C ILE A 151 -12.59 -6.65 -1.24
N ALA A 152 -11.99 -5.49 -1.01
CA ALA A 152 -10.55 -5.39 -0.79
C ALA A 152 -10.08 -6.25 0.39
N ALA A 153 -10.84 -6.27 1.50
CA ALA A 153 -10.56 -7.13 2.64
C ALA A 153 -10.73 -8.62 2.32
N ALA A 154 -11.76 -8.98 1.54
CA ALA A 154 -12.02 -10.36 1.13
C ALA A 154 -10.91 -10.94 0.21
N LEU A 155 -10.14 -10.10 -0.46
CA LEU A 155 -9.00 -10.53 -1.28
C LEU A 155 -7.75 -10.90 -0.46
N VAL A 156 -7.65 -10.45 0.80
CA VAL A 156 -6.46 -10.62 1.64
C VAL A 156 -6.05 -12.09 1.83
N PRO A 157 -6.98 -13.06 2.12
CA PRO A 157 -6.58 -14.46 2.26
C PRO A 157 -5.93 -15.04 1.01
N GLU A 158 -6.41 -14.67 -0.18
CA GLU A 158 -5.82 -15.12 -1.44
C GLU A 158 -4.45 -14.47 -1.72
N MET A 159 -4.28 -13.22 -1.32
CA MET A 159 -2.98 -12.53 -1.35
C MET A 159 -1.96 -13.21 -0.43
N GLN A 160 -2.38 -13.67 0.75
CA GLN A 160 -1.53 -14.40 1.71
C GLN A 160 -1.08 -15.76 1.16
N LYS A 161 -1.89 -16.38 0.31
CA LYS A 161 -1.52 -17.60 -0.44
C LYS A 161 -0.57 -17.35 -1.62
N GLY A 162 -0.13 -16.11 -1.81
CA GLY A 162 0.82 -15.73 -2.87
C GLY A 162 0.19 -15.47 -4.24
N LYS A 163 -1.15 -15.40 -4.36
CA LYS A 163 -1.82 -15.20 -5.65
C LYS A 163 -1.68 -13.76 -6.15
N GLU A 164 -0.97 -13.56 -7.24
CA GLU A 164 -0.71 -12.23 -7.83
C GLU A 164 -1.99 -11.58 -8.38
N TRP A 165 -2.93 -12.35 -8.94
CA TRP A 165 -4.21 -11.80 -9.40
C TRP A 165 -4.97 -11.09 -8.26
N ALA A 166 -4.94 -11.67 -7.05
CA ALA A 166 -5.63 -11.09 -5.89
C ALA A 166 -4.96 -9.77 -5.45
N ARG A 167 -3.63 -9.65 -5.58
CA ARG A 167 -2.91 -8.40 -5.31
C ARG A 167 -3.26 -7.33 -6.33
N THR A 168 -3.28 -7.68 -7.61
CA THR A 168 -3.67 -6.76 -8.69
C THR A 168 -5.11 -6.29 -8.52
N ALA A 169 -6.02 -7.21 -8.22
CA ALA A 169 -7.42 -6.90 -7.93
C ALA A 169 -7.56 -5.99 -6.70
N HIS A 170 -6.84 -6.27 -5.62
CA HIS A 170 -6.83 -5.44 -4.41
C HIS A 170 -6.39 -4.00 -4.70
N ILE A 171 -5.33 -3.82 -5.48
CA ILE A 171 -4.85 -2.49 -5.90
C ILE A 171 -5.90 -1.79 -6.76
N GLY A 172 -6.45 -2.47 -7.76
CA GLY A 172 -7.48 -1.92 -8.65
C GLY A 172 -8.74 -1.49 -7.91
N VAL A 173 -9.26 -2.34 -7.03
CA VAL A 173 -10.42 -2.05 -6.18
C VAL A 173 -10.16 -0.81 -5.31
N ASN A 174 -9.00 -0.70 -4.68
CA ASN A 174 -8.67 0.45 -3.85
C ASN A 174 -8.44 1.73 -4.68
N ALA A 175 -7.92 1.64 -5.90
CA ALA A 175 -7.83 2.79 -6.80
C ALA A 175 -9.22 3.33 -7.18
N VAL A 176 -10.16 2.44 -7.50
CA VAL A 176 -11.56 2.83 -7.75
C VAL A 176 -12.21 3.43 -6.50
N THR A 177 -12.00 2.82 -5.33
CA THR A 177 -12.47 3.33 -4.04
C THR A 177 -11.97 4.75 -3.79
N PHE A 178 -10.68 4.98 -4.00
CA PHE A 178 -10.09 6.31 -3.86
C PHE A 178 -10.70 7.32 -4.84
N GLY A 179 -10.89 6.94 -6.10
CA GLY A 179 -11.52 7.78 -7.11
C GLY A 179 -12.96 8.18 -6.74
N LEU A 180 -13.77 7.21 -6.30
CA LEU A 180 -15.13 7.47 -5.80
C LEU A 180 -15.13 8.40 -4.58
N PHE A 181 -14.21 8.18 -3.66
CA PHE A 181 -14.09 8.97 -2.45
C PHE A 181 -13.70 10.42 -2.76
N ALA A 182 -12.65 10.61 -3.56
CA ALA A 182 -12.13 11.92 -3.90
C ALA A 182 -13.11 12.73 -4.76
N TYR A 183 -13.76 12.08 -5.72
CA TYR A 183 -14.59 12.77 -6.70
C TYR A 183 -16.03 13.03 -6.20
N TYR A 184 -16.64 12.07 -5.50
CA TYR A 184 -18.03 12.20 -5.06
C TYR A 184 -18.18 12.50 -3.57
N GLN A 185 -17.47 11.77 -2.71
CA GLN A 185 -17.72 11.84 -1.28
C GLN A 185 -17.20 13.14 -0.66
N ILE A 186 -15.99 13.55 -1.01
CA ILE A 186 -15.38 14.75 -0.43
C ILE A 186 -16.11 16.03 -0.86
N PRO A 187 -16.34 16.31 -2.16
CA PRO A 187 -17.04 17.53 -2.57
C PRO A 187 -18.45 17.64 -1.98
N THR A 188 -19.23 16.56 -2.09
CA THR A 188 -20.61 16.57 -1.56
C THR A 188 -20.66 16.57 -0.03
N GLY A 189 -19.69 15.92 0.63
CA GLY A 189 -19.56 15.97 2.08
C GLY A 189 -19.26 17.38 2.59
N LEU A 190 -18.40 18.13 1.91
CA LEU A 190 -18.11 19.54 2.25
C LEU A 190 -19.34 20.44 2.05
N GLU A 191 -20.09 20.26 0.95
CA GLU A 191 -21.35 20.98 0.74
C GLU A 191 -22.39 20.69 1.84
N ILE A 192 -22.54 19.42 2.22
CA ILE A 192 -23.45 19.03 3.30
C ILE A 192 -22.99 19.63 4.63
N ALA A 193 -21.71 19.57 4.94
CA ALA A 193 -21.14 20.16 6.15
C ALA A 193 -21.39 21.67 6.21
N ALA A 194 -21.18 22.40 5.09
CA ALA A 194 -21.44 23.83 5.00
C ALA A 194 -22.94 24.13 5.27
N LYS A 195 -23.86 23.38 4.63
CA LYS A 195 -25.30 23.52 4.87
C LYS A 195 -25.71 23.24 6.32
N VAL A 196 -25.06 22.28 6.97
CA VAL A 196 -25.29 21.97 8.39
C VAL A 196 -24.83 23.13 9.27
N ILE A 197 -23.66 23.70 9.00
CA ILE A 197 -23.12 24.83 9.75
C ILE A 197 -24.03 26.05 9.61
N GLU A 198 -24.53 26.33 8.41
CA GLU A 198 -25.43 27.47 8.13
C GLU A 198 -26.80 27.31 8.80
N LYS A 199 -27.41 26.10 8.72
CA LYS A 199 -28.80 25.87 9.12
C LYS A 199 -28.98 25.40 10.55
N THR A 200 -27.93 25.12 11.30
CA THR A 200 -27.99 24.64 12.68
C THR A 200 -27.28 25.58 13.63
N LYS A 201 -27.82 25.71 14.84
CA LYS A 201 -27.17 26.46 15.93
C LYS A 201 -26.33 25.51 16.78
N PHE A 202 -25.31 26.06 17.42
CA PHE A 202 -24.49 25.36 18.42
C PHE A 202 -25.23 25.32 19.76
N PRO A 203 -25.14 24.26 20.56
CA PRO A 203 -24.52 22.95 20.39
C PRO A 203 -25.27 22.03 19.48
#